data_909ff360a0a242d8744684876098b96c
#
_entry.id   909ff360a0a242d8744684876098b96c
#
_cell.length_a   1.000
_cell.length_b   1.000
_cell.length_c   1.000
_cell.angle_alpha   90.00
_cell.angle_beta   90.00
_cell.angle_gamma   90.00
#
_symmetry.space_group_name_H-M   'P 1'
#
loop_
_entity.id
_entity.type
_entity.pdbx_description
1 polymer ?
#
loop_
_entity_poly.entity_id
_entity_poly.type
_entity_poly.pdbx_seq_one_letter_code
_entity_poly.pdbx_strand_id
1 'polypeptide(L)'
;MTTTVEKTFNIFDILIGTEGEEGFGKKPVIIQGMTGSYGSTHTRLMKAYGTNIPAGVTPGKGGQKFEDISVYNTMSEAVEATGAQISGIFVPAPFFLKAAAEAIDSGIKLLVAVPEHIPIRDAIKVLEYARRKGARMIGPNTPGVIVPEVMKVGIMPAQPFKAGTTVVFSRSGTLMYDVSYNLTGKGYGQRLCLGIGGDPINGTNLIEAFELVRDRDDVESIVVVGEIGGDAEEQLAQYIISTNFIKPVIAYIAGRAAPKEKRMGHAGAIVYGNYGSAESKVTNYAKANVPVAKRPAEVPELLAKKLRK
;
A
#
# COMPACT_ATOMS: atom_id res chain seq x y z
N MET A 1 28.61 -7.43 -22.52
CA MET A 1 27.17 -7.09 -22.64
C MET A 1 26.81 -6.38 -21.35
N THR A 2 26.74 -5.07 -21.39
CA THR A 2 26.37 -4.21 -20.27
C THR A 2 24.85 -4.33 -20.09
N THR A 3 24.42 -5.08 -19.10
CA THR A 3 23.04 -5.11 -18.62
C THR A 3 22.75 -3.71 -18.08
N THR A 4 22.00 -2.94 -18.84
CA THR A 4 21.32 -1.72 -18.34
C THR A 4 20.45 -2.17 -17.18
N VAL A 5 20.85 -1.84 -15.97
CA VAL A 5 20.00 -1.94 -14.79
C VAL A 5 18.81 -1.02 -15.10
N GLU A 6 17.65 -1.60 -15.45
CA GLU A 6 16.41 -0.86 -15.52
C GLU A 6 16.28 -0.09 -14.20
N LYS A 7 16.14 1.21 -14.29
CA LYS A 7 15.93 2.09 -13.15
C LYS A 7 14.76 1.53 -12.36
N THR A 8 15.03 0.92 -11.22
CA THR A 8 14.04 0.23 -10.41
C THR A 8 12.92 1.23 -10.09
N PHE A 9 11.71 0.90 -10.51
CA PHE A 9 10.51 1.71 -10.31
C PHE A 9 10.32 1.96 -8.81
N ASN A 10 10.52 3.17 -8.35
CA ASN A 10 10.38 3.54 -6.95
C ASN A 10 9.02 4.21 -6.70
N ILE A 11 8.15 3.53 -5.94
CA ILE A 11 6.84 4.06 -5.56
C ILE A 11 6.96 5.40 -4.82
N PHE A 12 8.01 5.60 -4.01
CA PHE A 12 8.24 6.88 -3.33
C PHE A 12 8.42 8.03 -4.32
N ASP A 13 9.26 7.85 -5.34
CA ASP A 13 9.55 8.91 -6.31
C ASP A 13 8.30 9.29 -7.10
N ILE A 14 7.41 8.32 -7.34
CA ILE A 14 6.13 8.58 -8.00
C ILE A 14 5.16 9.28 -7.06
N LEU A 15 5.09 8.88 -5.80
CA LEU A 15 4.17 9.48 -4.83
C LEU A 15 4.54 10.92 -4.50
N ILE A 16 5.80 11.17 -4.18
CA ILE A 16 6.23 12.44 -3.62
C ILE A 16 7.30 13.19 -4.42
N GLY A 17 7.91 12.55 -5.42
CA GLY A 17 9.08 13.10 -6.10
C GLY A 17 10.35 13.01 -5.27
N THR A 18 11.43 13.60 -5.75
CA THR A 18 12.70 13.68 -5.06
C THR A 18 12.70 14.88 -4.12
N GLU A 19 13.17 14.70 -2.89
CA GLU A 19 13.28 15.79 -1.93
C GLU A 19 14.21 16.90 -2.45
N GLY A 20 13.75 18.15 -2.36
CA GLY A 20 14.44 19.31 -2.91
C GLY A 20 14.05 19.68 -4.35
N GLU A 21 13.29 18.84 -5.06
CA GLU A 21 12.75 19.18 -6.39
C GLU A 21 11.43 19.97 -6.26
N GLU A 22 11.17 20.82 -7.28
CA GLU A 22 9.88 21.49 -7.39
C GLU A 22 8.73 20.47 -7.47
N GLY A 23 7.67 20.69 -6.66
CA GLY A 23 6.53 19.77 -6.60
C GLY A 23 6.72 18.54 -5.71
N PHE A 24 7.78 18.50 -4.87
CA PHE A 24 7.90 17.49 -3.81
C PHE A 24 6.63 17.44 -2.95
N GLY A 25 6.08 16.24 -2.75
CA GLY A 25 4.85 16.01 -2.00
C GLY A 25 3.55 16.46 -2.67
N LYS A 26 3.61 17.06 -3.87
CA LYS A 26 2.44 17.61 -4.60
C LYS A 26 2.15 16.89 -5.92
N LYS A 27 2.64 15.67 -6.09
CA LYS A 27 2.39 14.89 -7.32
C LYS A 27 0.88 14.74 -7.54
N PRO A 28 0.39 15.01 -8.77
CA PRO A 28 -1.04 14.97 -9.05
C PRO A 28 -1.58 13.55 -9.04
N VAL A 29 -2.77 13.38 -8.44
CA VAL A 29 -3.51 12.11 -8.35
C VAL A 29 -4.86 12.26 -9.04
N ILE A 30 -5.19 11.35 -9.96
CA ILE A 30 -6.52 11.25 -10.55
C ILE A 30 -7.34 10.23 -9.77
N ILE A 31 -8.60 10.54 -9.49
CA ILE A 31 -9.51 9.63 -8.78
C ILE A 31 -10.56 9.07 -9.75
N GLN A 32 -10.50 7.76 -10.01
CA GLN A 32 -11.51 7.05 -10.78
C GLN A 32 -12.69 6.66 -9.89
N GLY A 33 -13.90 6.95 -10.33
CA GLY A 33 -15.12 6.74 -9.53
C GLY A 33 -15.39 7.86 -8.51
N MET A 34 -14.79 9.04 -8.68
CA MET A 34 -14.82 10.16 -7.74
C MET A 34 -16.24 10.61 -7.38
N THR A 35 -17.19 10.56 -8.30
CA THR A 35 -18.57 11.06 -8.06
C THR A 35 -19.50 10.04 -7.41
N GLY A 36 -19.05 8.80 -7.18
CA GLY A 36 -19.75 7.81 -6.36
C GLY A 36 -19.72 8.18 -4.88
N SER A 37 -20.64 7.68 -4.07
CA SER A 37 -20.72 8.03 -2.64
C SER A 37 -19.42 7.75 -1.89
N TYR A 38 -18.81 6.58 -2.13
CA TYR A 38 -17.56 6.18 -1.50
C TYR A 38 -16.36 7.00 -2.03
N GLY A 39 -16.25 7.11 -3.37
CA GLY A 39 -15.19 7.90 -4.01
C GLY A 39 -15.24 9.38 -3.60
N SER A 40 -16.42 9.98 -3.54
CA SER A 40 -16.60 11.39 -3.16
C SER A 40 -16.17 11.68 -1.73
N THR A 41 -16.54 10.81 -0.78
CA THR A 41 -16.15 10.95 0.62
C THR A 41 -14.64 10.90 0.78
N HIS A 42 -14.00 9.89 0.18
CA HIS A 42 -12.56 9.74 0.32
C HIS A 42 -11.76 10.76 -0.49
N THR A 43 -12.29 11.26 -1.61
CA THR A 43 -11.68 12.40 -2.34
C THR A 43 -11.58 13.64 -1.44
N ARG A 44 -12.66 13.99 -0.72
CA ARG A 44 -12.63 15.10 0.25
C ARG A 44 -11.59 14.89 1.34
N LEU A 45 -11.55 13.69 1.91
CA LEU A 45 -10.61 13.34 2.98
C LEU A 45 -9.14 13.33 2.52
N MET A 46 -8.87 12.91 1.29
CA MET A 46 -7.52 12.99 0.70
C MET A 46 -7.12 14.43 0.44
N LYS A 47 -8.02 15.23 -0.15
CA LYS A 47 -7.79 16.66 -0.41
C LYS A 47 -7.56 17.45 0.88
N ALA A 48 -8.40 17.23 1.90
CA ALA A 48 -8.24 17.85 3.21
C ALA A 48 -6.93 17.47 3.90
N TYR A 49 -6.36 16.30 3.57
CA TYR A 49 -5.06 15.85 4.07
C TYR A 49 -3.87 16.48 3.33
N GLY A 50 -4.09 17.14 2.21
CA GLY A 50 -3.04 17.78 1.40
C GLY A 50 -2.72 17.09 0.07
N THR A 51 -3.41 16.01 -0.26
CA THR A 51 -3.22 15.34 -1.56
C THR A 51 -3.64 16.25 -2.71
N ASN A 52 -2.78 16.43 -3.68
CA ASN A 52 -3.08 17.18 -4.90
C ASN A 52 -3.97 16.33 -5.83
N ILE A 53 -5.25 16.67 -5.92
CA ILE A 53 -6.24 15.97 -6.76
C ILE A 53 -6.81 16.97 -7.78
N PRO A 54 -6.16 17.18 -8.93
CA PRO A 54 -6.61 18.11 -9.94
C PRO A 54 -7.78 17.59 -10.78
N ALA A 55 -7.97 16.27 -10.84
CA ALA A 55 -8.96 15.65 -11.70
C ALA A 55 -9.58 14.38 -11.11
N GLY A 56 -10.80 14.10 -11.51
CA GLY A 56 -11.46 12.81 -11.34
C GLY A 56 -12.02 12.29 -12.65
N VAL A 57 -12.21 10.99 -12.73
CA VAL A 57 -12.80 10.33 -13.90
C VAL A 57 -14.08 9.61 -13.51
N THR A 58 -15.17 9.97 -14.18
CA THR A 58 -16.46 9.28 -14.12
C THR A 58 -17.11 9.34 -15.50
N PRO A 59 -17.20 8.22 -16.23
CA PRO A 59 -17.83 8.18 -17.54
C PRO A 59 -19.25 8.76 -17.52
N GLY A 60 -19.59 9.61 -18.51
CA GLY A 60 -20.86 10.30 -18.60
C GLY A 60 -21.03 11.55 -17.72
N LYS A 61 -19.98 11.93 -16.96
CA LYS A 61 -19.98 13.15 -16.13
C LYS A 61 -18.87 14.13 -16.49
N GLY A 62 -18.20 13.93 -17.61
CA GLY A 62 -17.20 14.87 -18.13
C GLY A 62 -17.75 16.29 -18.32
N GLY A 63 -16.92 17.27 -18.04
CA GLY A 63 -17.29 18.69 -18.05
C GLY A 63 -17.95 19.20 -16.78
N GLN A 64 -18.35 18.32 -15.86
CA GLN A 64 -18.83 18.71 -14.54
C GLN A 64 -17.67 19.02 -13.58
N LYS A 65 -18.00 19.65 -12.46
CA LYS A 65 -17.07 19.80 -11.34
C LYS A 65 -17.59 19.02 -10.13
N PHE A 66 -16.68 18.38 -9.43
CA PHE A 66 -16.89 17.89 -8.09
C PHE A 66 -16.18 18.86 -7.12
N GLU A 67 -16.95 19.74 -6.49
CA GLU A 67 -16.43 20.93 -5.81
C GLU A 67 -15.62 21.80 -6.78
N ASP A 68 -14.32 21.94 -6.59
CA ASP A 68 -13.38 22.65 -7.47
C ASP A 68 -12.61 21.71 -8.41
N ILE A 69 -12.78 20.38 -8.31
CA ILE A 69 -12.07 19.37 -9.08
C ILE A 69 -12.80 19.11 -10.40
N SER A 70 -12.08 19.15 -11.53
CA SER A 70 -12.63 18.85 -12.84
C SER A 70 -12.91 17.36 -13.00
N VAL A 71 -14.07 17.02 -13.58
CA VAL A 71 -14.44 15.63 -13.90
C VAL A 71 -14.32 15.39 -15.38
N TYR A 72 -13.66 14.30 -15.77
CA TYR A 72 -13.45 13.86 -17.13
C TYR A 72 -14.22 12.56 -17.41
N ASN A 73 -14.48 12.27 -18.67
CA ASN A 73 -15.09 11.02 -19.10
C ASN A 73 -14.09 9.87 -19.15
N THR A 74 -12.84 10.19 -19.50
CA THR A 74 -11.77 9.20 -19.71
C THR A 74 -10.50 9.53 -18.95
N MET A 75 -9.68 8.51 -18.70
CA MET A 75 -8.36 8.70 -18.12
C MET A 75 -7.41 9.45 -19.04
N SER A 76 -7.52 9.24 -20.35
CA SER A 76 -6.69 9.96 -21.32
C SER A 76 -6.88 11.47 -21.23
N GLU A 77 -8.14 11.95 -21.23
CA GLU A 77 -8.46 13.38 -21.07
C GLU A 77 -7.89 13.93 -19.75
N ALA A 78 -8.05 13.19 -18.65
CA ALA A 78 -7.60 13.62 -17.34
C ALA A 78 -6.06 13.66 -17.24
N VAL A 79 -5.37 12.68 -17.80
CA VAL A 79 -3.89 12.62 -17.83
C VAL A 79 -3.32 13.73 -18.72
N GLU A 80 -3.89 13.96 -19.89
CA GLU A 80 -3.49 15.06 -20.78
C GLU A 80 -3.61 16.42 -20.10
N ALA A 81 -4.69 16.63 -19.35
CA ALA A 81 -4.95 17.89 -18.65
C ALA A 81 -4.07 18.10 -17.41
N THR A 82 -3.53 17.05 -16.79
CA THR A 82 -2.91 17.14 -15.44
C THR A 82 -1.47 16.66 -15.37
N GLY A 83 -1.03 15.84 -16.33
CA GLY A 83 0.26 15.16 -16.29
C GLY A 83 0.37 14.11 -15.17
N ALA A 84 -0.75 13.67 -14.58
CA ALA A 84 -0.75 12.76 -13.45
C ALA A 84 -0.22 11.37 -13.82
N GLN A 85 0.55 10.80 -12.91
CA GLN A 85 1.07 9.43 -13.00
C GLN A 85 0.49 8.49 -11.94
N ILE A 86 -0.40 8.98 -11.08
CA ILE A 86 -1.01 8.23 -9.98
C ILE A 86 -2.52 8.21 -10.17
N SER A 87 -3.13 7.03 -10.02
CA SER A 87 -4.58 6.89 -9.98
C SER A 87 -5.05 6.17 -8.72
N GLY A 88 -5.97 6.80 -7.98
CA GLY A 88 -6.76 6.14 -6.95
C GLY A 88 -8.04 5.55 -7.54
N ILE A 89 -8.24 4.24 -7.44
CA ILE A 89 -9.37 3.53 -8.03
C ILE A 89 -10.42 3.25 -6.97
N PHE A 90 -11.61 3.84 -7.13
CA PHE A 90 -12.77 3.70 -6.23
C PHE A 90 -14.01 3.15 -6.96
N VAL A 91 -13.83 2.58 -8.14
CA VAL A 91 -14.93 1.98 -8.90
C VAL A 91 -15.36 0.64 -8.27
N PRO A 92 -16.64 0.24 -8.39
CA PRO A 92 -17.07 -1.09 -7.96
C PRO A 92 -16.33 -2.22 -8.70
N ALA A 93 -16.15 -3.37 -8.04
CA ALA A 93 -15.39 -4.52 -8.54
C ALA A 93 -15.68 -4.93 -10.01
N PRO A 94 -16.94 -4.96 -10.51
CA PRO A 94 -17.20 -5.31 -11.90
C PRO A 94 -16.58 -4.35 -12.93
N PHE A 95 -16.28 -3.12 -12.55
CA PHE A 95 -15.69 -2.11 -13.44
C PHE A 95 -14.18 -1.99 -13.30
N PHE A 96 -13.59 -2.69 -12.34
CA PHE A 96 -12.17 -2.56 -11.98
C PHE A 96 -11.23 -2.87 -13.15
N LEU A 97 -11.41 -4.01 -13.83
CA LEU A 97 -10.55 -4.43 -14.95
C LEU A 97 -10.46 -3.34 -16.03
N LYS A 98 -11.62 -2.80 -16.42
CA LYS A 98 -11.69 -1.75 -17.45
C LYS A 98 -11.02 -0.45 -16.97
N ALA A 99 -11.33 -0.02 -15.75
CA ALA A 99 -10.79 1.21 -15.18
C ALA A 99 -9.26 1.15 -15.01
N ALA A 100 -8.74 0.02 -14.53
CA ALA A 100 -7.30 -0.17 -14.37
C ALA A 100 -6.56 -0.24 -15.71
N ALA A 101 -7.10 -0.96 -16.71
CA ALA A 101 -6.52 -1.02 -18.04
C ALA A 101 -6.48 0.35 -18.70
N GLU A 102 -7.58 1.11 -18.65
CA GLU A 102 -7.65 2.48 -19.18
C GLU A 102 -6.62 3.40 -18.53
N ALA A 103 -6.44 3.32 -17.21
CA ALA A 103 -5.44 4.10 -16.51
C ALA A 103 -4.01 3.77 -16.97
N ILE A 104 -3.69 2.48 -17.13
CA ILE A 104 -2.39 2.01 -17.60
C ILE A 104 -2.12 2.48 -19.03
N ASP A 105 -3.12 2.37 -19.93
CA ASP A 105 -3.00 2.82 -21.33
C ASP A 105 -2.83 4.34 -21.42
N SER A 106 -3.39 5.09 -20.50
CA SER A 106 -3.25 6.55 -20.43
C SER A 106 -1.91 7.00 -19.80
N GLY A 107 -1.01 6.07 -19.44
CA GLY A 107 0.32 6.40 -18.93
C GLY A 107 0.44 6.47 -17.40
N ILE A 108 -0.59 6.09 -16.65
CA ILE A 108 -0.49 5.98 -15.19
C ILE A 108 0.59 4.95 -14.82
N LYS A 109 1.44 5.33 -13.87
CA LYS A 109 2.55 4.50 -13.37
C LYS A 109 2.23 3.82 -12.04
N LEU A 110 1.38 4.41 -11.22
CA LEU A 110 0.96 3.86 -9.94
C LEU A 110 -0.57 3.84 -9.82
N LEU A 111 -1.12 2.64 -9.66
CA LEU A 111 -2.53 2.42 -9.36
C LEU A 111 -2.67 2.08 -7.87
N VAL A 112 -3.60 2.73 -7.17
CA VAL A 112 -3.99 2.38 -5.81
C VAL A 112 -5.41 1.84 -5.86
N ALA A 113 -5.55 0.51 -5.80
CA ALA A 113 -6.79 -0.23 -6.03
C ALA A 113 -7.52 -0.50 -4.71
N VAL A 114 -8.40 0.40 -4.31
CA VAL A 114 -9.15 0.30 -3.05
C VAL A 114 -10.24 -0.78 -3.05
N PRO A 115 -10.97 -1.06 -4.16
CA PRO A 115 -12.07 -2.01 -4.16
C PRO A 115 -11.67 -3.39 -3.67
N GLU A 116 -12.61 -4.03 -2.97
CA GLU A 116 -12.58 -5.44 -2.57
C GLU A 116 -13.45 -6.29 -3.50
N HIS A 117 -13.36 -7.62 -3.35
CA HIS A 117 -14.12 -8.59 -4.16
C HIS A 117 -13.80 -8.55 -5.66
N ILE A 118 -12.62 -8.11 -6.01
CA ILE A 118 -12.14 -8.20 -7.39
C ILE A 118 -11.97 -9.68 -7.76
N PRO A 119 -12.53 -10.15 -8.89
CA PRO A 119 -12.29 -11.51 -9.34
C PRO A 119 -10.80 -11.77 -9.52
N ILE A 120 -10.29 -12.89 -8.98
CA ILE A 120 -8.85 -13.25 -9.04
C ILE A 120 -8.32 -13.19 -10.48
N ARG A 121 -9.11 -13.66 -11.45
CA ARG A 121 -8.75 -13.59 -12.88
C ARG A 121 -8.51 -12.15 -13.35
N ASP A 122 -9.30 -11.20 -12.89
CA ASP A 122 -9.18 -9.81 -13.30
C ASP A 122 -8.00 -9.14 -12.61
N ALA A 123 -7.76 -9.44 -11.33
CA ALA A 123 -6.57 -8.99 -10.62
C ALA A 123 -5.28 -9.47 -11.30
N ILE A 124 -5.20 -10.75 -11.68
CA ILE A 124 -4.04 -11.31 -12.42
C ILE A 124 -3.83 -10.59 -13.75
N LYS A 125 -4.90 -10.37 -14.52
CA LYS A 125 -4.82 -9.67 -15.82
C LYS A 125 -4.29 -8.25 -15.68
N VAL A 126 -4.82 -7.50 -14.70
CA VAL A 126 -4.37 -6.12 -14.46
C VAL A 126 -2.92 -6.11 -14.00
N LEU A 127 -2.53 -7.01 -13.10
CA LEU A 127 -1.16 -7.10 -12.61
C LEU A 127 -0.16 -7.39 -13.72
N GLU A 128 -0.45 -8.37 -14.57
CA GLU A 128 0.39 -8.70 -15.71
C GLU A 128 0.48 -7.53 -16.71
N TYR A 129 -0.67 -6.90 -16.98
CA TYR A 129 -0.72 -5.76 -17.88
C TYR A 129 0.06 -4.56 -17.35
N ALA A 130 -0.09 -4.23 -16.08
CA ALA A 130 0.66 -3.17 -15.42
C ALA A 130 2.18 -3.41 -15.52
N ARG A 131 2.65 -4.62 -15.20
CA ARG A 131 4.07 -4.97 -15.30
C ARG A 131 4.63 -4.82 -16.71
N ARG A 132 3.91 -5.28 -17.72
CA ARG A 132 4.31 -5.12 -19.15
C ARG A 132 4.42 -3.66 -19.59
N LYS A 133 3.61 -2.78 -19.01
CA LYS A 133 3.57 -1.34 -19.33
C LYS A 133 4.45 -0.49 -18.39
N GLY A 134 5.19 -1.11 -17.48
CA GLY A 134 6.03 -0.43 -16.51
C GLY A 134 5.22 0.35 -15.47
N ALA A 135 4.03 -0.13 -15.12
CA ALA A 135 3.21 0.39 -14.04
C ALA A 135 3.20 -0.57 -12.83
N ARG A 136 2.85 -0.04 -11.67
CA ARG A 136 2.70 -0.81 -10.42
C ARG A 136 1.30 -0.62 -9.85
N MET A 137 0.85 -1.60 -9.06
CA MET A 137 -0.42 -1.55 -8.37
C MET A 137 -0.23 -1.83 -6.87
N ILE A 138 -0.85 -1.03 -6.04
CA ILE A 138 -1.05 -1.27 -4.60
C ILE A 138 -2.47 -1.81 -4.42
N GLY A 139 -2.64 -2.89 -3.69
CA GLY A 139 -3.91 -3.60 -3.58
C GLY A 139 -4.09 -4.67 -4.69
N PRO A 140 -5.31 -5.12 -4.99
CA PRO A 140 -6.62 -4.62 -4.53
C PRO A 140 -6.93 -4.87 -3.05
N ASN A 141 -8.13 -4.45 -2.62
CA ASN A 141 -8.58 -4.56 -1.24
C ASN A 141 -7.57 -3.94 -0.26
N THR A 142 -7.13 -2.71 -0.57
CA THR A 142 -6.13 -1.98 0.20
C THR A 142 -6.73 -0.73 0.83
N PRO A 143 -6.28 -0.34 2.05
CA PRO A 143 -6.55 0.99 2.57
C PRO A 143 -5.78 2.09 1.83
N GLY A 144 -4.85 1.72 0.95
CA GLY A 144 -4.03 2.63 0.17
C GLY A 144 -2.62 2.84 0.72
N VAL A 145 -2.11 4.02 0.52
CA VAL A 145 -0.77 4.46 0.94
C VAL A 145 -0.86 5.86 1.55
N ILE A 146 -0.06 6.10 2.59
CA ILE A 146 0.09 7.42 3.21
C ILE A 146 1.56 7.73 3.45
N VAL A 147 1.97 8.92 3.05
CA VAL A 147 3.19 9.59 3.49
C VAL A 147 2.76 10.64 4.52
N PRO A 148 2.96 10.38 5.81
CA PRO A 148 2.41 11.23 6.85
C PRO A 148 2.83 12.70 6.70
N GLU A 149 1.87 13.60 6.92
CA GLU A 149 1.99 15.06 6.80
C GLU A 149 2.26 15.58 5.37
N VAL A 150 2.31 14.67 4.37
CA VAL A 150 2.54 15.02 2.97
C VAL A 150 1.31 14.71 2.11
N MET A 151 0.96 13.44 1.96
CA MET A 151 -0.17 13.02 1.13
C MET A 151 -0.66 11.62 1.49
N LYS A 152 -1.87 11.31 1.04
CA LYS A 152 -2.38 9.93 1.06
C LYS A 152 -3.20 9.64 -0.19
N VAL A 153 -3.17 8.37 -0.64
CA VAL A 153 -4.05 7.87 -1.69
C VAL A 153 -4.76 6.65 -1.15
N GLY A 154 -6.07 6.74 -0.97
CA GLY A 154 -6.89 5.67 -0.39
C GLY A 154 -7.76 6.15 0.77
N ILE A 155 -8.07 5.21 1.68
CA ILE A 155 -9.08 5.40 2.72
C ILE A 155 -8.50 5.57 4.13
N MET A 156 -7.18 5.60 4.28
CA MET A 156 -6.52 5.73 5.58
C MET A 156 -6.98 6.96 6.33
N PRO A 157 -7.35 6.87 7.64
CA PRO A 157 -7.59 8.04 8.48
C PRO A 157 -6.30 8.84 8.70
N ALA A 158 -6.39 10.11 9.04
CA ALA A 158 -5.21 10.94 9.28
C ALA A 158 -4.58 10.72 10.67
N GLN A 159 -5.41 10.51 11.68
CA GLN A 159 -5.03 10.54 13.11
C GLN A 159 -3.93 9.55 13.56
N PRO A 160 -3.87 8.30 13.11
CA PRO A 160 -2.88 7.35 13.60
C PRO A 160 -1.44 7.67 13.18
N PHE A 161 -1.27 8.54 12.20
CA PHE A 161 0.00 8.72 11.50
C PHE A 161 0.64 10.07 11.79
N LYS A 162 1.96 10.07 12.01
CA LYS A 162 2.81 11.25 12.07
C LYS A 162 4.10 11.02 11.31
N ALA A 163 4.69 12.08 10.77
CA ALA A 163 5.97 12.00 10.08
C ALA A 163 7.08 11.46 10.98
N GLY A 164 7.95 10.64 10.42
CA GLY A 164 9.09 10.01 11.10
C GLY A 164 9.86 9.09 10.17
N THR A 165 10.58 8.12 10.72
CA THR A 165 11.54 7.28 10.01
C THR A 165 11.16 5.79 9.93
N THR A 166 10.03 5.39 10.55
CA THR A 166 9.54 4.00 10.51
C THR A 166 8.64 3.78 9.31
N VAL A 167 8.82 2.69 8.58
CA VAL A 167 7.88 2.26 7.53
C VAL A 167 6.97 1.17 8.06
N VAL A 168 5.69 1.22 7.70
CA VAL A 168 4.71 0.19 8.06
C VAL A 168 4.13 -0.44 6.80
N PHE A 169 4.34 -1.75 6.63
CA PHE A 169 3.69 -2.56 5.61
C PHE A 169 2.63 -3.45 6.24
N SER A 170 1.43 -3.45 5.69
CA SER A 170 0.32 -4.20 6.27
C SER A 170 -0.58 -4.85 5.23
N ARG A 171 -1.03 -6.07 5.52
CA ARG A 171 -2.12 -6.70 4.77
C ARG A 171 -3.48 -6.19 5.23
N SER A 172 -3.59 -5.75 6.48
CA SER A 172 -4.83 -5.27 7.10
C SER A 172 -4.80 -3.75 7.34
N GLY A 173 -5.82 -3.03 6.85
CA GLY A 173 -5.97 -1.60 7.10
C GLY A 173 -6.15 -1.30 8.58
N THR A 174 -7.13 -1.92 9.22
CA THR A 174 -7.47 -1.67 10.63
C THR A 174 -6.30 -1.93 11.58
N LEU A 175 -5.60 -3.05 11.39
CA LEU A 175 -4.44 -3.38 12.22
C LEU A 175 -3.25 -2.44 11.98
N MET A 176 -3.09 -1.94 10.75
CA MET A 176 -2.10 -0.91 10.47
C MET A 176 -2.39 0.37 11.26
N TYR A 177 -3.65 0.79 11.34
CA TYR A 177 -4.03 1.98 12.09
C TYR A 177 -3.74 1.82 13.58
N ASP A 178 -4.06 0.67 14.16
CA ASP A 178 -3.79 0.38 15.56
C ASP A 178 -2.28 0.36 15.86
N VAL A 179 -1.49 -0.34 15.05
CA VAL A 179 -0.02 -0.37 15.19
C VAL A 179 0.57 1.03 15.04
N SER A 180 0.17 1.79 14.01
CA SER A 180 0.67 3.13 13.77
C SER A 180 0.29 4.12 14.87
N TYR A 181 -0.92 4.00 15.42
CA TYR A 181 -1.35 4.79 16.57
C TYR A 181 -0.47 4.54 17.80
N ASN A 182 -0.17 3.27 18.10
CA ASN A 182 0.72 2.90 19.20
C ASN A 182 2.16 3.40 18.97
N LEU A 183 2.67 3.28 17.73
CA LEU A 183 3.99 3.82 17.36
C LEU A 183 4.05 5.34 17.56
N THR A 184 3.09 6.06 17.00
CA THR A 184 2.99 7.52 17.10
C THR A 184 2.88 7.98 18.55
N GLY A 185 2.08 7.29 19.37
CA GLY A 185 1.93 7.57 20.79
C GLY A 185 3.21 7.38 21.62
N LYS A 186 4.20 6.66 21.09
CA LYS A 186 5.53 6.47 21.69
C LYS A 186 6.64 7.25 20.98
N GLY A 187 6.29 8.18 20.09
CA GLY A 187 7.23 9.05 19.39
C GLY A 187 7.87 8.42 18.13
N TYR A 188 7.43 7.24 17.71
CA TYR A 188 7.88 6.61 16.45
C TYR A 188 6.96 7.00 15.31
N GLY A 189 7.26 8.10 14.63
CA GLY A 189 6.54 8.53 13.44
C GLY A 189 6.86 7.63 12.23
N GLN A 190 6.03 7.76 11.18
CA GLN A 190 6.15 6.90 10.00
C GLN A 190 6.66 7.70 8.79
N ARG A 191 7.58 7.09 8.03
CA ARG A 191 8.04 7.63 6.75
C ARG A 191 7.06 7.28 5.62
N LEU A 192 6.48 6.09 5.71
CA LEU A 192 5.48 5.56 4.79
C LEU A 192 4.65 4.51 5.50
N CYS A 193 3.34 4.49 5.25
CA CYS A 193 2.53 3.32 5.52
C CYS A 193 1.88 2.86 4.22
N LEU A 194 2.07 1.59 3.87
CA LEU A 194 1.56 0.99 2.64
C LEU A 194 0.74 -0.26 2.95
N GLY A 195 -0.53 -0.20 2.55
CA GLY A 195 -1.43 -1.34 2.60
C GLY A 195 -1.21 -2.27 1.42
N ILE A 196 -0.67 -3.46 1.68
CA ILE A 196 -0.48 -4.49 0.65
C ILE A 196 -1.83 -4.91 0.05
N GLY A 197 -2.83 -5.08 0.92
CA GLY A 197 -4.16 -5.57 0.56
C GLY A 197 -4.45 -6.96 1.12
N GLY A 198 -5.75 -7.23 1.36
CA GLY A 198 -6.24 -8.47 1.97
C GLY A 198 -6.59 -9.58 0.97
N ASP A 199 -6.47 -9.32 -0.33
CA ASP A 199 -6.76 -10.30 -1.37
C ASP A 199 -5.59 -11.28 -1.59
N PRO A 200 -5.84 -12.48 -2.13
CA PRO A 200 -4.77 -13.46 -2.40
C PRO A 200 -3.77 -13.00 -3.47
N ILE A 201 -4.21 -12.15 -4.41
CA ILE A 201 -3.38 -11.60 -5.49
C ILE A 201 -3.25 -10.10 -5.29
N ASN A 202 -2.04 -9.65 -5.01
CA ASN A 202 -1.71 -8.24 -4.76
C ASN A 202 -0.73 -7.73 -5.81
N GLY A 203 -0.87 -6.46 -6.17
CA GLY A 203 -0.03 -5.79 -7.15
C GLY A 203 1.40 -5.53 -6.67
N THR A 204 1.55 -5.31 -5.36
CA THR A 204 2.84 -5.16 -4.68
C THR A 204 2.87 -6.16 -3.53
N ASN A 205 3.82 -7.07 -3.50
CA ASN A 205 4.00 -8.03 -2.42
C ASN A 205 4.95 -7.49 -1.33
N LEU A 206 5.10 -8.23 -0.21
CA LEU A 206 5.93 -7.81 0.91
C LEU A 206 7.41 -7.66 0.54
N ILE A 207 7.95 -8.53 -0.30
CA ILE A 207 9.36 -8.45 -0.73
C ILE A 207 9.56 -7.22 -1.62
N GLU A 208 8.67 -7.01 -2.61
CA GLU A 208 8.70 -5.80 -3.44
C GLU A 208 8.59 -4.53 -2.60
N ALA A 209 7.77 -4.54 -1.54
CA ALA A 209 7.64 -3.41 -0.61
C ALA A 209 8.93 -3.17 0.20
N PHE A 210 9.63 -4.23 0.61
CA PHE A 210 10.93 -4.12 1.29
C PHE A 210 12.01 -3.55 0.37
N GLU A 211 12.04 -3.95 -0.90
CA GLU A 211 12.99 -3.41 -1.90
C GLU A 211 12.82 -1.90 -2.11
N LEU A 212 11.60 -1.35 -1.96
CA LEU A 212 11.35 0.09 -2.07
C LEU A 212 12.11 0.92 -1.02
N VAL A 213 12.41 0.32 0.13
CA VAL A 213 12.94 1.04 1.30
C VAL A 213 14.33 0.55 1.74
N ARG A 214 14.83 -0.50 1.08
CA ARG A 214 16.09 -1.16 1.43
C ARG A 214 17.26 -0.18 1.56
N ASP A 215 17.47 0.61 0.53
CA ASP A 215 18.64 1.49 0.40
C ASP A 215 18.31 2.96 0.72
N ARG A 216 17.20 3.21 1.42
CA ARG A 216 16.78 4.57 1.78
C ARG A 216 17.33 4.96 3.14
N ASP A 217 18.11 6.03 3.18
CA ASP A 217 18.70 6.57 4.43
C ASP A 217 17.65 7.21 5.34
N ASP A 218 16.52 7.69 4.77
CA ASP A 218 15.41 8.28 5.51
C ASP A 218 14.45 7.25 6.15
N VAL A 219 14.80 5.95 6.05
CA VAL A 219 14.08 4.84 6.68
C VAL A 219 15.00 4.13 7.67
N GLU A 220 14.72 4.26 8.96
CA GLU A 220 15.50 3.63 10.04
C GLU A 220 14.98 2.25 10.43
N SER A 221 13.69 1.98 10.27
CA SER A 221 13.08 0.73 10.71
C SER A 221 11.83 0.37 9.91
N ILE A 222 11.47 -0.91 9.95
CA ILE A 222 10.31 -1.44 9.27
C ILE A 222 9.42 -2.22 10.25
N VAL A 223 8.13 -2.00 10.17
CA VAL A 223 7.12 -2.79 10.87
C VAL A 223 6.25 -3.52 9.86
N VAL A 224 6.13 -4.83 10.02
CA VAL A 224 5.26 -5.68 9.20
C VAL A 224 4.04 -6.11 10.02
N VAL A 225 2.87 -5.77 9.52
CA VAL A 225 1.59 -6.21 10.08
C VAL A 225 1.03 -7.28 9.16
N GLY A 226 1.27 -8.52 9.54
CA GLY A 226 0.82 -9.70 8.81
C GLY A 226 -0.41 -10.34 9.46
N GLU A 227 -0.90 -11.37 8.83
CA GLU A 227 -2.05 -12.15 9.29
C GLU A 227 -1.93 -13.60 8.84
N ILE A 228 -2.80 -14.46 9.34
CA ILE A 228 -2.91 -15.83 8.87
C ILE A 228 -3.24 -15.90 7.39
N GLY A 229 -2.89 -17.02 6.75
CA GLY A 229 -3.14 -17.30 5.34
C GLY A 229 -1.97 -16.91 4.44
N GLY A 230 -1.76 -17.72 3.40
CA GLY A 230 -0.62 -17.59 2.50
C GLY A 230 0.73 -17.79 3.20
N ASP A 231 1.81 -17.53 2.50
CA ASP A 231 3.19 -17.71 2.95
C ASP A 231 4.08 -16.46 2.74
N ALA A 232 3.44 -15.31 2.48
CA ALA A 232 4.16 -14.07 2.19
C ALA A 232 5.13 -13.64 3.30
N GLU A 233 4.75 -13.84 4.56
CA GLU A 233 5.59 -13.52 5.71
C GLU A 233 6.74 -14.52 5.88
N GLU A 234 6.53 -15.79 5.55
CA GLU A 234 7.58 -16.81 5.51
C GLU A 234 8.60 -16.52 4.40
N GLN A 235 8.13 -16.14 3.21
CA GLN A 235 8.98 -15.72 2.10
C GLN A 235 9.77 -14.46 2.44
N LEU A 236 9.15 -13.49 3.11
CA LEU A 236 9.84 -12.30 3.59
C LEU A 236 10.91 -12.64 4.63
N ALA A 237 10.64 -13.55 5.56
CA ALA A 237 11.65 -13.99 6.53
C ALA A 237 12.87 -14.62 5.83
N GLN A 238 12.65 -15.44 4.81
CA GLN A 238 13.74 -16.01 4.00
C GLN A 238 14.50 -14.94 3.23
N TYR A 239 13.79 -13.95 2.66
CA TYR A 239 14.40 -12.81 1.99
C TYR A 239 15.31 -12.03 2.96
N ILE A 240 14.85 -11.73 4.18
CA ILE A 240 15.64 -11.02 5.20
C ILE A 240 16.94 -11.80 5.51
N ILE A 241 16.87 -13.11 5.64
CA ILE A 241 18.04 -13.97 5.89
C ILE A 241 18.97 -13.96 4.68
N SER A 242 18.45 -14.28 3.49
CA SER A 242 19.26 -14.48 2.29
C SER A 242 19.97 -13.21 1.80
N THR A 243 19.37 -12.05 2.05
CA THR A 243 19.93 -10.76 1.65
C THR A 243 20.74 -10.07 2.74
N ASN A 244 20.83 -10.67 3.93
CA ASN A 244 21.41 -10.06 5.12
C ASN A 244 20.86 -8.64 5.35
N PHE A 245 19.51 -8.53 5.35
CA PHE A 245 18.82 -7.25 5.46
C PHE A 245 19.14 -6.56 6.79
N ILE A 246 19.68 -5.35 6.76
CA ILE A 246 20.31 -4.71 7.90
C ILE A 246 19.41 -3.84 8.78
N LYS A 247 18.31 -3.27 8.18
CA LYS A 247 17.44 -2.38 8.95
C LYS A 247 16.64 -3.18 9.99
N PRO A 248 16.40 -2.62 11.17
CA PRO A 248 15.51 -3.21 12.19
C PRO A 248 14.13 -3.53 11.65
N VAL A 249 13.70 -4.78 11.80
CA VAL A 249 12.36 -5.25 11.42
C VAL A 249 11.65 -5.76 12.66
N ILE A 250 10.38 -5.34 12.84
CA ILE A 250 9.46 -5.85 13.86
C ILE A 250 8.22 -6.37 13.14
N ALA A 251 7.65 -7.48 13.59
CA ALA A 251 6.42 -8.01 13.04
C ALA A 251 5.29 -8.08 14.10
N TYR A 252 4.07 -7.97 13.61
CA TYR A 252 2.86 -8.37 14.33
C TYR A 252 2.05 -9.29 13.42
N ILE A 253 1.63 -10.45 13.93
CA ILE A 253 0.84 -11.44 13.18
C ILE A 253 -0.51 -11.62 13.85
N ALA A 254 -1.56 -11.24 13.11
CA ALA A 254 -2.95 -11.40 13.54
C ALA A 254 -3.46 -12.83 13.30
N GLY A 255 -4.51 -13.21 14.03
CA GLY A 255 -5.21 -14.46 13.81
C GLY A 255 -4.64 -15.66 14.59
N ARG A 256 -3.81 -15.45 15.63
CA ARG A 256 -3.22 -16.54 16.43
C ARG A 256 -4.25 -17.49 17.05
N ALA A 257 -5.44 -16.99 17.37
CA ALA A 257 -6.54 -17.78 17.94
C ALA A 257 -7.61 -18.14 16.89
N ALA A 258 -7.35 -17.91 15.60
CA ALA A 258 -8.30 -18.19 14.55
C ALA A 258 -8.51 -19.71 14.39
N PRO A 259 -9.77 -20.16 14.25
CA PRO A 259 -10.04 -21.56 13.96
C PRO A 259 -9.51 -21.94 12.58
N LYS A 260 -9.01 -23.18 12.46
CA LYS A 260 -8.55 -23.73 11.18
C LYS A 260 -9.71 -23.81 10.17
N GLU A 261 -9.38 -23.70 8.89
CA GLU A 261 -10.31 -23.85 7.75
C GLU A 261 -11.46 -22.82 7.73
N LYS A 262 -11.41 -21.81 8.59
CA LYS A 262 -12.37 -20.70 8.59
C LYS A 262 -11.70 -19.44 8.06
N ARG A 263 -12.34 -18.78 7.07
CA ARG A 263 -11.92 -17.47 6.58
C ARG A 263 -12.15 -16.39 7.64
N MET A 264 -11.15 -15.59 7.90
CA MET A 264 -11.16 -14.56 8.93
C MET A 264 -11.07 -13.15 8.36
N GLY A 265 -12.19 -12.64 7.86
CA GLY A 265 -12.29 -11.30 7.27
C GLY A 265 -11.80 -11.26 5.82
N HIS A 266 -10.50 -11.14 5.59
CA HIS A 266 -9.93 -11.08 4.25
C HIS A 266 -10.04 -12.40 3.48
N ALA A 267 -10.14 -12.30 2.15
CA ALA A 267 -10.24 -13.48 1.27
C ALA A 267 -9.01 -14.40 1.36
N GLY A 268 -7.82 -13.83 1.63
CA GLY A 268 -6.58 -14.55 1.82
C GLY A 268 -6.33 -15.05 3.25
N ALA A 269 -7.13 -14.64 4.22
CA ALA A 269 -6.92 -14.96 5.65
C ALA A 269 -7.58 -16.29 6.04
N ILE A 270 -7.00 -17.41 5.58
CA ILE A 270 -7.46 -18.77 5.87
C ILE A 270 -6.27 -19.70 6.07
N VAL A 271 -6.38 -20.61 7.03
CA VAL A 271 -5.36 -21.63 7.35
C VAL A 271 -5.82 -22.98 6.81
N TYR A 272 -5.02 -23.62 5.98
CA TYR A 272 -5.24 -24.99 5.49
C TYR A 272 -4.22 -25.94 6.14
N GLY A 273 -4.68 -26.80 7.04
CA GLY A 273 -3.78 -27.66 7.82
C GLY A 273 -2.80 -26.83 8.64
N ASN A 274 -1.51 -26.85 8.27
CA ASN A 274 -0.46 -26.02 8.88
C ASN A 274 0.01 -24.88 7.96
N TYR A 275 -0.51 -24.81 6.72
CA TYR A 275 -0.14 -23.76 5.77
C TYR A 275 -0.82 -22.44 6.12
N GLY A 276 -0.04 -21.38 6.17
CA GLY A 276 -0.51 -20.04 6.49
C GLY A 276 -0.88 -19.82 7.96
N SER A 277 -0.43 -20.69 8.87
CA SER A 277 -0.70 -20.52 10.30
C SER A 277 0.13 -19.38 10.91
N ALA A 278 -0.40 -18.73 11.94
CA ALA A 278 0.36 -17.71 12.67
C ALA A 278 1.63 -18.29 13.32
N GLU A 279 1.61 -19.56 13.76
CA GLU A 279 2.75 -20.23 14.35
C GLU A 279 3.89 -20.42 13.34
N SER A 280 3.59 -20.82 12.10
CA SER A 280 4.58 -20.92 11.02
C SER A 280 5.27 -19.59 10.78
N LYS A 281 4.50 -18.49 10.66
CA LYS A 281 5.01 -17.14 10.42
C LYS A 281 5.90 -16.67 11.57
N VAL A 282 5.46 -16.83 12.81
CA VAL A 282 6.25 -16.50 14.02
C VAL A 282 7.57 -17.27 14.05
N THR A 283 7.54 -18.58 13.76
CA THR A 283 8.74 -19.42 13.71
C THR A 283 9.73 -18.97 12.64
N ASN A 284 9.25 -18.63 11.45
CA ASN A 284 10.11 -18.14 10.36
C ASN A 284 10.69 -16.77 10.67
N TYR A 285 9.93 -15.85 11.23
CA TYR A 285 10.46 -14.56 11.68
C TYR A 285 11.50 -14.69 12.80
N ALA A 286 11.31 -15.65 13.73
CA ALA A 286 12.32 -15.93 14.75
C ALA A 286 13.65 -16.36 14.16
N LYS A 287 13.63 -17.22 13.12
CA LYS A 287 14.86 -17.62 12.36
C LYS A 287 15.52 -16.43 11.69
N ALA A 288 14.74 -15.44 11.23
CA ALA A 288 15.23 -14.20 10.63
C ALA A 288 15.64 -13.15 11.68
N ASN A 289 15.65 -13.49 12.99
CA ASN A 289 15.90 -12.55 14.08
C ASN A 289 14.93 -11.34 14.07
N VAL A 290 13.70 -11.53 13.62
CA VAL A 290 12.61 -10.55 13.61
C VAL A 290 11.72 -10.82 14.82
N PRO A 291 11.67 -9.93 15.83
CA PRO A 291 10.76 -10.08 16.96
C PRO A 291 9.31 -9.90 16.49
N VAL A 292 8.43 -10.76 17.03
CA VAL A 292 7.00 -10.74 16.72
C VAL A 292 6.20 -10.35 17.96
N ALA A 293 5.55 -9.18 17.90
CA ALA A 293 4.68 -8.68 18.96
C ALA A 293 3.46 -9.61 19.15
N LYS A 294 3.02 -9.78 20.39
CA LYS A 294 1.79 -10.51 20.71
C LYS A 294 0.54 -9.63 20.56
N ARG A 295 0.69 -8.33 20.76
CA ARG A 295 -0.35 -7.31 20.65
C ARG A 295 0.20 -6.08 19.93
N PRO A 296 -0.62 -5.29 19.21
CA PRO A 296 -0.19 -4.04 18.56
C PRO A 296 0.56 -3.09 19.50
N ALA A 297 0.12 -2.96 20.75
CA ALA A 297 0.73 -2.09 21.76
C ALA A 297 2.18 -2.48 22.16
N GLU A 298 2.63 -3.70 21.88
CA GLU A 298 4.00 -4.15 22.15
C GLU A 298 4.99 -3.78 21.05
N VAL A 299 4.50 -3.42 19.86
CA VAL A 299 5.35 -3.10 18.70
C VAL A 299 6.35 -1.98 19.00
N PRO A 300 5.96 -0.84 19.61
CA PRO A 300 6.91 0.23 19.93
C PRO A 300 8.00 -0.20 20.92
N GLU A 301 7.69 -1.05 21.87
CA GLU A 301 8.66 -1.54 22.87
C GLU A 301 9.72 -2.46 22.23
N LEU A 302 9.27 -3.33 21.31
CA LEU A 302 10.17 -4.19 20.56
C LEU A 302 11.05 -3.37 19.60
N LEU A 303 10.46 -2.34 18.98
CA LEU A 303 11.19 -1.42 18.11
C LEU A 303 12.27 -0.67 18.91
N ALA A 304 11.93 -0.12 20.07
CA ALA A 304 12.89 0.57 20.94
C ALA A 304 14.09 -0.33 21.32
N LYS A 305 13.86 -1.61 21.57
CA LYS A 305 14.93 -2.58 21.87
C LYS A 305 15.83 -2.85 20.68
N LYS A 306 15.28 -2.87 19.47
CA LYS A 306 16.04 -3.11 18.23
C LYS A 306 16.86 -1.90 17.80
N LEU A 307 16.38 -0.68 18.00
CA LEU A 307 17.06 0.57 17.66
C LEU A 307 18.22 0.89 18.61
N ARG A 308 18.23 0.36 19.84
CA ARG A 308 19.29 0.59 20.85
C ARG A 308 20.49 -0.38 20.72
N LYS A 309 20.41 -1.35 19.83
CA LYS A 309 21.49 -2.33 19.59
C LYS A 309 22.31 -1.94 18.36
#